data_f4625e417597ca2902a598e4f3f079a5
#
_entry.id   f4625e417597ca2902a598e4f3f079a5
#
_cell.length_a   1.000
_cell.length_b   1.000
_cell.length_c   1.000
_cell.angle_alpha   90.00
_cell.angle_beta   90.00
_cell.angle_gamma   90.00
#
_symmetry.space_group_name_H-M   'P 1'
#
loop_
_entity.id
_entity.type
_entity.pdbx_description
1 polymer ?
#
loop_
_entity_poly.entity_id
_entity_poly.type
_entity_poly.pdbx_seq_one_letter_code
_entity_poly.pdbx_strand_id
1 'polypeptide(L)'
;MGGEAILVEKTDEEREGMRTVRLRVPARAEYVALARLALSGLADILTLPDELLADLKLALTEAVSNSVRHAYAGGAGFVSIAYELTGDALAVEVVDDGKGFDPERPSPLEGEELTEGGLGISIIRTIADEFELHSRPGVRGSRLRFVKRLRQPV
;
A
#
# COMPACT_ATOMS: atom_id res chain seq x y z
N MET A 1 22.80 8.66 15.00
CA MET A 1 21.40 8.54 15.28
C MET A 1 20.62 8.17 14.05
N GLY A 2 20.17 6.96 14.02
CA GLY A 2 19.42 6.44 12.89
C GLY A 2 18.12 7.20 12.72
N GLY A 3 18.22 8.33 12.10
CA GLY A 3 17.10 9.18 11.88
C GLY A 3 16.02 8.47 11.07
N GLU A 4 14.80 8.70 11.45
CA GLU A 4 13.67 8.34 10.64
C GLU A 4 13.77 9.11 9.34
N ALA A 5 14.09 8.43 8.24
CA ALA A 5 14.20 9.07 6.95
C ALA A 5 12.93 8.81 6.15
N ILE A 6 12.39 9.87 5.62
CA ILE A 6 11.32 9.80 4.63
C ILE A 6 11.97 10.10 3.29
N LEU A 7 11.98 9.12 2.41
CA LEU A 7 12.58 9.27 1.10
C LEU A 7 11.48 9.28 0.05
N VAL A 8 11.45 10.33 -0.75
CA VAL A 8 10.60 10.40 -1.92
C VAL A 8 11.52 10.34 -3.13
N GLU A 9 11.48 9.23 -3.83
CA GLU A 9 12.22 9.06 -5.07
C GLU A 9 11.28 9.16 -6.26
N LYS A 10 11.65 10.00 -7.19
CA LYS A 10 11.00 10.06 -8.49
C LYS A 10 11.96 9.42 -9.49
N THR A 11 11.65 8.21 -9.87
CA THR A 11 12.38 7.56 -10.95
C THR A 11 11.61 7.76 -12.25
N ASP A 12 12.17 8.58 -13.10
CA ASP A 12 11.73 8.67 -14.49
C ASP A 12 12.32 7.48 -15.25
N GLU A 13 11.86 6.28 -14.95
CA GLU A 13 12.16 5.18 -15.84
C GLU A 13 11.28 5.35 -17.08
N GLU A 14 11.91 5.79 -18.11
CA GLU A 14 11.34 5.94 -19.43
C GLU A 14 11.02 4.56 -20.02
N ARG A 15 10.06 3.86 -19.45
CA ARG A 15 9.43 2.72 -20.09
C ARG A 15 8.06 3.17 -20.56
N GLU A 16 8.00 3.68 -21.81
CA GLU A 16 6.75 3.90 -22.54
C GLU A 16 5.57 4.43 -21.69
N GLY A 17 5.74 5.61 -21.08
CA GLY A 17 4.66 6.27 -20.35
C GLY A 17 4.41 5.78 -18.93
N MET A 18 5.25 4.93 -18.37
CA MET A 18 5.15 4.53 -16.98
C MET A 18 5.91 5.50 -16.10
N ARG A 19 5.24 6.03 -15.09
CA ARG A 19 5.85 6.88 -14.07
C ARG A 19 5.74 6.21 -12.72
N THR A 20 6.80 6.22 -11.96
CA THR A 20 6.80 5.65 -10.61
C THR A 20 7.18 6.71 -9.60
N VAL A 21 6.36 6.84 -8.58
CA VAL A 21 6.67 7.66 -7.40
C VAL A 21 6.84 6.71 -6.22
N ARG A 22 7.94 6.84 -5.50
CA ARG A 22 8.23 6.00 -4.34
C ARG A 22 8.29 6.82 -3.07
N LEU A 23 7.73 6.26 -2.02
CA LEU A 23 7.71 6.84 -0.69
C LEU A 23 8.19 5.76 0.28
N ARG A 24 9.17 6.07 1.11
CA ARG A 24 9.62 5.17 2.16
C ARG A 24 9.45 5.86 3.50
N VAL A 25 8.71 5.24 4.39
CA VAL A 25 8.37 5.83 5.69
C VAL A 25 8.66 4.84 6.81
N PRO A 26 8.91 5.35 8.03
CA PRO A 26 8.95 4.48 9.20
C PRO A 26 7.63 3.71 9.36
N ALA A 27 7.74 2.47 9.83
CA ALA A 27 6.57 1.58 10.00
C ALA A 27 5.76 1.97 11.23
N ARG A 28 5.13 3.13 11.18
CA ARG A 28 4.32 3.71 12.24
C ARG A 28 2.99 4.20 11.68
N ALA A 29 1.95 4.03 12.47
CA ALA A 29 0.58 4.39 12.07
C ALA A 29 0.44 5.86 11.62
N GLU A 30 1.19 6.77 12.25
CA GLU A 30 1.15 8.19 11.94
C GLU A 30 1.61 8.53 10.52
N TYR A 31 2.41 7.66 9.90
CA TYR A 31 2.90 7.88 8.54
C TYR A 31 1.94 7.38 7.44
N VAL A 32 0.87 6.69 7.82
CA VAL A 32 -0.16 6.30 6.86
C VAL A 32 -0.76 7.52 6.16
N ALA A 33 -0.90 8.62 6.90
CA ALA A 33 -1.40 9.87 6.35
C ALA A 33 -0.53 10.42 5.21
N LEU A 34 0.80 10.25 5.28
CA LEU A 34 1.69 10.68 4.20
C LEU A 34 1.44 9.90 2.91
N ALA A 35 1.21 8.60 3.02
CA ALA A 35 0.89 7.79 1.87
C ALA A 35 -0.40 8.25 1.19
N ARG A 36 -1.40 8.61 1.99
CA ARG A 36 -2.67 9.14 1.50
C ARG A 36 -2.52 10.50 0.84
N LEU A 37 -1.70 11.38 1.41
CA LEU A 37 -1.43 12.70 0.84
C LEU A 37 -0.72 12.59 -0.51
N ALA A 38 0.23 11.66 -0.63
CA ALA A 38 0.91 11.40 -1.90
C ALA A 38 -0.10 10.96 -2.96
N LEU A 39 -1.02 10.08 -2.61
CA LEU A 39 -2.08 9.65 -3.51
C LEU A 39 -2.98 10.82 -3.93
N SER A 40 -3.33 11.70 -2.99
CA SER A 40 -4.13 12.89 -3.29
C SER A 40 -3.41 13.81 -4.28
N GLY A 41 -2.11 13.99 -4.10
CA GLY A 41 -1.30 14.77 -5.05
C GLY A 41 -1.28 14.17 -6.44
N LEU A 42 -1.16 12.86 -6.53
CA LEU A 42 -1.21 12.14 -7.80
C LEU A 42 -2.61 12.24 -8.45
N ALA A 43 -3.66 12.21 -7.64
CA ALA A 43 -5.02 12.35 -8.13
C ALA A 43 -5.25 13.70 -8.80
N ASP A 44 -4.65 14.76 -8.26
CA ASP A 44 -4.71 16.08 -8.89
C ASP A 44 -4.00 16.11 -10.25
N ILE A 45 -2.84 15.47 -10.34
CA ILE A 45 -2.08 15.37 -11.59
C ILE A 45 -2.87 14.60 -12.65
N LEU A 46 -3.54 13.52 -12.25
CA LEU A 46 -4.25 12.61 -13.14
C LEU A 46 -5.70 13.02 -13.38
N THR A 47 -6.20 13.98 -12.64
CA THR A 47 -7.60 14.42 -12.71
C THR A 47 -8.57 13.25 -12.42
N LEU A 48 -8.36 12.56 -11.29
CA LEU A 48 -9.20 11.43 -10.92
C LEU A 48 -10.55 11.88 -10.36
N PRO A 49 -11.63 11.15 -10.67
CA PRO A 49 -12.92 11.38 -10.02
C PRO A 49 -12.84 11.16 -8.51
N ASP A 50 -13.63 11.92 -7.75
CA ASP A 50 -13.63 11.85 -6.30
C ASP A 50 -13.96 10.47 -5.75
N GLU A 51 -14.90 9.76 -6.36
CA GLU A 51 -15.26 8.40 -5.94
C GLU A 51 -14.10 7.42 -6.10
N LEU A 52 -13.40 7.51 -7.22
CA LEU A 52 -12.24 6.66 -7.48
C LEU A 52 -11.13 6.97 -6.50
N LEU A 53 -10.88 8.24 -6.22
CA LEU A 53 -9.89 8.65 -5.24
C LEU A 53 -10.23 8.12 -3.84
N ALA A 54 -11.49 8.19 -3.44
CA ALA A 54 -11.94 7.69 -2.15
C ALA A 54 -11.68 6.17 -2.03
N ASP A 55 -11.99 5.42 -3.06
CA ASP A 55 -11.74 3.98 -3.10
C ASP A 55 -10.25 3.66 -3.02
N LEU A 56 -9.44 4.39 -3.79
CA LEU A 56 -7.99 4.21 -3.78
C LEU A 56 -7.39 4.56 -2.43
N LYS A 57 -7.85 5.62 -1.78
CA LYS A 57 -7.42 6.00 -0.43
C LYS A 57 -7.74 4.92 0.58
N LEU A 58 -8.91 4.32 0.47
CA LEU A 58 -9.33 3.25 1.37
C LEU A 58 -8.44 2.02 1.18
N ALA A 59 -8.26 1.58 -0.05
CA ALA A 59 -7.40 0.44 -0.36
C ALA A 59 -5.96 0.68 0.10
N LEU A 60 -5.42 1.85 -0.18
CA LEU A 60 -4.07 2.24 0.23
C LEU A 60 -3.92 2.24 1.74
N THR A 61 -4.88 2.83 2.45
CA THR A 61 -4.87 2.89 3.91
C THR A 61 -4.83 1.49 4.50
N GLU A 62 -5.64 0.58 3.99
CA GLU A 62 -5.67 -0.80 4.46
C GLU A 62 -4.34 -1.51 4.16
N ALA A 63 -3.79 -1.33 2.98
CA ALA A 63 -2.52 -1.95 2.59
C ALA A 63 -1.36 -1.47 3.46
N VAL A 64 -1.24 -0.16 3.66
CA VAL A 64 -0.15 0.41 4.47
C VAL A 64 -0.33 0.07 5.94
N SER A 65 -1.55 0.15 6.46
CA SER A 65 -1.85 -0.21 7.86
C SER A 65 -1.53 -1.67 8.14
N ASN A 66 -1.82 -2.55 7.20
CA ASN A 66 -1.49 -3.97 7.30
C ASN A 66 0.03 -4.18 7.43
N SER A 67 0.82 -3.52 6.57
CA SER A 67 2.27 -3.58 6.64
C SER A 67 2.82 -2.99 7.92
N VAL A 68 2.31 -1.85 8.36
CA VAL A 68 2.72 -1.20 9.61
C VAL A 68 2.51 -2.15 10.79
N ARG A 69 1.37 -2.83 10.87
CA ARG A 69 1.11 -3.79 11.95
C ARG A 69 2.11 -4.94 11.96
N HIS A 70 2.42 -5.50 10.80
CA HIS A 70 3.32 -6.65 10.71
C HIS A 70 4.78 -6.26 10.90
N ALA A 71 5.22 -5.15 10.36
CA ALA A 71 6.57 -4.66 10.55
C ALA A 71 6.79 -4.17 11.99
N TYR A 72 5.77 -3.53 12.57
CA TYR A 72 5.83 -2.98 13.92
C TYR A 72 6.00 -4.05 14.98
N ALA A 73 5.40 -5.22 14.81
CA ALA A 73 5.54 -6.34 15.74
C ALA A 73 6.99 -6.81 15.88
N GLY A 74 7.84 -6.52 14.92
CA GLY A 74 9.27 -6.85 14.93
C GLY A 74 10.18 -5.72 15.41
N GLY A 75 9.63 -4.56 15.81
CA GLY A 75 10.41 -3.39 16.21
C GLY A 75 10.41 -2.30 15.15
N ALA A 76 11.48 -1.51 15.09
CA ALA A 76 11.60 -0.43 14.12
C ALA A 76 11.85 -0.99 12.72
N GLY A 77 11.05 -0.57 11.76
CA GLY A 77 11.17 -0.96 10.37
C GLY A 77 10.67 0.14 9.45
N PHE A 78 10.69 -0.13 8.16
CA PHE A 78 10.24 0.81 7.16
C PHE A 78 9.22 0.15 6.24
N VAL A 79 8.34 0.97 5.71
CA VAL A 79 7.38 0.57 4.69
C VAL A 79 7.68 1.38 3.44
N SER A 80 7.83 0.70 2.32
CA SER A 80 8.05 1.33 1.03
C SER A 80 6.76 1.24 0.21
N ILE A 81 6.33 2.36 -0.32
CA ILE A 81 5.12 2.44 -1.14
C ILE A 81 5.52 2.94 -2.51
N ALA A 82 5.17 2.20 -3.54
CA ALA A 82 5.39 2.61 -4.93
C ALA A 82 4.05 2.86 -5.60
N TYR A 83 3.93 4.01 -6.24
CA TYR A 83 2.79 4.39 -7.06
C TYR A 83 3.23 4.34 -8.51
N GLU A 84 2.75 3.36 -9.24
CA GLU A 84 3.12 3.18 -10.65
C GLU A 84 1.97 3.62 -11.54
N LEU A 85 2.23 4.67 -12.33
CA LEU A 85 1.23 5.26 -13.20
C LEU A 85 1.49 4.82 -14.63
N THR A 86 0.52 4.15 -15.20
CA THR A 86 0.47 3.90 -16.65
C THR A 86 -0.61 4.80 -17.24
N GLY A 87 -0.79 4.79 -18.55
CA GLY A 87 -1.76 5.68 -19.19
C GLY A 87 -3.19 5.52 -18.68
N ASP A 88 -3.56 4.33 -18.24
CA ASP A 88 -4.93 3.99 -17.87
C ASP A 88 -5.06 3.25 -16.53
N ALA A 89 -3.98 3.09 -15.80
CA ALA A 89 -4.01 2.35 -14.55
C ALA A 89 -3.05 2.94 -13.51
N LEU A 90 -3.42 2.75 -12.25
CA LEU A 90 -2.55 3.00 -11.11
C LEU A 90 -2.30 1.67 -10.40
N ALA A 91 -1.05 1.31 -10.26
CA ALA A 91 -0.63 0.21 -9.41
C ALA A 91 0.00 0.76 -8.15
N VAL A 92 -0.36 0.18 -7.01
CA VAL A 92 0.23 0.51 -5.73
C VAL A 92 0.90 -0.74 -5.18
N GLU A 93 2.16 -0.61 -4.81
CA GLU A 93 2.91 -1.69 -4.19
C GLU A 93 3.39 -1.26 -2.82
N VAL A 94 3.12 -2.09 -1.82
CA VAL A 94 3.52 -1.85 -0.44
C VAL A 94 4.43 -2.99 0.00
N VAL A 95 5.65 -2.65 0.38
CA VAL A 95 6.67 -3.62 0.78
C VAL A 95 7.15 -3.29 2.18
N ASP A 96 7.25 -4.30 3.04
CA ASP A 96 7.82 -4.16 4.38
C ASP A 96 8.85 -5.26 4.64
N ASP A 97 9.60 -5.10 5.72
CA ASP A 97 10.60 -6.05 6.19
C ASP A 97 10.16 -6.78 7.48
N GLY A 98 8.86 -6.83 7.73
CA GLY A 98 8.28 -7.47 8.89
C GLY A 98 8.41 -9.00 8.89
N LYS A 99 7.85 -9.63 9.91
CA LYS A 99 7.97 -11.08 10.11
C LYS A 99 7.21 -11.94 9.11
N GLY A 100 6.41 -11.34 8.27
CA GLY A 100 5.52 -12.08 7.41
C GLY A 100 4.29 -12.62 8.16
N PHE A 101 3.31 -13.04 7.42
CA PHE A 101 2.07 -13.58 7.96
C PHE A 101 1.42 -14.49 6.92
N ASP A 102 0.44 -15.27 7.35
CA ASP A 102 -0.34 -16.10 6.46
C ASP A 102 -1.53 -15.27 5.93
N PRO A 103 -1.56 -14.96 4.62
CA PRO A 103 -2.65 -14.16 4.05
C PRO A 103 -4.02 -14.83 4.15
N GLU A 104 -4.05 -16.17 4.29
CA GLU A 104 -5.28 -16.93 4.34
C GLU A 104 -5.81 -17.13 5.75
N ARG A 105 -4.97 -16.89 6.75
CA ARG A 105 -5.39 -16.96 8.12
C ARG A 105 -5.54 -15.58 8.71
N PRO A 106 -6.72 -15.25 9.25
CA PRO A 106 -6.82 -14.04 10.03
C PRO A 106 -5.83 -14.15 11.19
N SER A 107 -5.18 -13.05 11.50
CA SER A 107 -4.25 -12.99 12.62
C SER A 107 -4.97 -13.50 13.86
N PRO A 108 -4.36 -14.41 14.63
CA PRO A 108 -4.97 -14.88 15.87
C PRO A 108 -4.92 -13.85 16.99
N LEU A 109 -4.73 -12.61 16.66
CA LEU A 109 -4.91 -11.56 17.63
C LEU A 109 -6.36 -11.54 18.03
N GLU A 110 -6.52 -11.78 19.27
CA GLU A 110 -7.71 -11.90 20.03
C GLU A 110 -8.88 -11.09 19.52
N GLY A 111 -9.98 -11.73 19.48
CA GLY A 111 -11.33 -11.34 19.11
C GLY A 111 -11.68 -9.92 18.72
N GLU A 112 -11.03 -8.94 19.25
CA GLU A 112 -11.33 -7.55 18.98
C GLU A 112 -10.79 -7.07 17.65
N GLU A 113 -9.76 -7.72 17.14
CA GLU A 113 -9.05 -7.26 15.96
C GLU A 113 -9.36 -8.09 14.74
N LEU A 114 -10.24 -9.05 14.88
CA LEU A 114 -10.74 -9.84 13.76
C LEU A 114 -11.37 -8.98 12.68
N THR A 115 -11.91 -7.83 13.07
CA THR A 115 -12.56 -6.92 12.13
C THR A 115 -11.56 -6.07 11.35
N GLU A 116 -10.41 -5.73 11.94
CA GLU A 116 -9.44 -4.87 11.25
C GLU A 116 -8.46 -5.64 10.38
N GLY A 117 -8.00 -6.79 10.86
CA GLY A 117 -6.97 -7.56 10.16
C GLY A 117 -7.48 -8.31 8.93
N GLY A 118 -8.65 -8.94 9.02
CA GLY A 118 -9.21 -9.75 7.94
C GLY A 118 -9.99 -8.95 6.91
N LEU A 119 -10.67 -7.90 7.34
CA LEU A 119 -11.48 -7.07 6.47
C LEU A 119 -10.67 -6.17 5.56
N GLY A 120 -9.49 -5.73 6.01
CA GLY A 120 -8.63 -4.85 5.23
C GLY A 120 -8.26 -5.43 3.88
N ILE A 121 -7.82 -6.68 3.85
CA ILE A 121 -7.45 -7.36 2.60
C ILE A 121 -8.68 -7.57 1.73
N SER A 122 -9.82 -7.93 2.31
CA SER A 122 -11.06 -8.09 1.58
C SER A 122 -11.52 -6.79 0.92
N ILE A 123 -11.34 -5.68 1.63
CA ILE A 123 -11.65 -4.35 1.09
C ILE A 123 -10.78 -4.05 -0.12
N ILE A 124 -9.48 -4.32 -0.02
CA ILE A 124 -8.55 -4.10 -1.14
C ILE A 124 -8.96 -4.94 -2.35
N ARG A 125 -9.24 -6.21 -2.14
CA ARG A 125 -9.68 -7.11 -3.21
C ARG A 125 -10.97 -6.66 -3.88
N THR A 126 -11.89 -6.10 -3.11
CA THR A 126 -13.15 -5.59 -3.65
C THR A 126 -12.94 -4.37 -4.54
N ILE A 127 -12.03 -3.49 -4.16
CA ILE A 127 -11.75 -2.25 -4.88
C ILE A 127 -10.86 -2.49 -6.10
N ALA A 128 -9.85 -3.33 -5.98
CA ALA A 128 -8.82 -3.51 -6.98
C ALA A 128 -9.30 -4.36 -8.17
N ASP A 129 -8.80 -4.04 -9.34
CA ASP A 129 -8.98 -4.87 -10.53
C ASP A 129 -8.01 -6.06 -10.54
N GLU A 130 -6.82 -5.86 -9.97
CA GLU A 130 -5.83 -6.93 -9.78
C GLU A 130 -5.26 -6.82 -8.38
N PHE A 131 -4.97 -7.96 -7.77
CA PHE A 131 -4.44 -8.01 -6.41
C PHE A 131 -3.45 -9.16 -6.25
N GLU A 132 -2.31 -8.86 -5.62
CA GLU A 132 -1.30 -9.86 -5.27
C GLU A 132 -0.82 -9.60 -3.84
N LEU A 133 -0.66 -10.66 -3.07
CA LEU A 133 -0.08 -10.58 -1.75
C LEU A 133 0.88 -11.74 -1.55
N HIS A 134 2.14 -11.40 -1.29
CA HIS A 134 3.20 -12.35 -1.00
C HIS A 134 3.69 -12.15 0.42
N SER A 135 3.37 -13.09 1.29
CA SER A 135 3.83 -13.11 2.66
C SER A 135 3.75 -14.54 3.18
N ARG A 136 4.72 -14.92 4.01
CA ARG A 136 4.75 -16.24 4.65
C ARG A 136 5.12 -16.10 6.12
N PRO A 137 4.45 -16.85 7.01
CA PRO A 137 4.81 -16.84 8.44
C PRO A 137 6.28 -17.20 8.62
N GLY A 138 6.99 -16.41 9.44
CA GLY A 138 8.39 -16.65 9.73
C GLY A 138 9.37 -16.28 8.61
N VAL A 139 8.89 -15.91 7.45
CA VAL A 139 9.70 -15.40 6.36
C VAL A 139 9.68 -13.88 6.38
N ARG A 140 10.85 -13.27 6.44
CA ARG A 140 10.98 -11.84 6.56
C ARG A 140 10.50 -11.13 5.32
N GLY A 141 9.67 -10.11 5.52
CA GLY A 141 9.17 -9.25 4.46
C GLY A 141 7.82 -9.69 3.91
N SER A 142 7.06 -8.72 3.46
CA SER A 142 5.83 -8.94 2.72
C SER A 142 5.71 -7.92 1.60
N ARG A 143 4.97 -8.28 0.57
CA ARG A 143 4.73 -7.45 -0.59
C ARG A 143 3.26 -7.57 -0.98
N LEU A 144 2.60 -6.44 -1.01
CA LEU A 144 1.22 -6.35 -1.45
C LEU A 144 1.17 -5.41 -2.65
N ARG A 145 0.51 -5.83 -3.70
CA ARG A 145 0.33 -5.02 -4.90
C ARG A 145 -1.12 -5.06 -5.34
N PHE A 146 -1.69 -3.92 -5.63
CA PHE A 146 -3.00 -3.86 -6.27
C PHE A 146 -2.97 -2.88 -7.44
N VAL A 147 -3.82 -3.16 -8.42
CA VAL A 147 -3.95 -2.34 -9.62
C VAL A 147 -5.40 -1.91 -9.76
N LYS A 148 -5.59 -0.64 -10.09
CA LYS A 148 -6.91 -0.07 -10.37
C LYS A 148 -6.89 0.63 -11.71
N ARG A 149 -7.83 0.28 -12.57
CA ARG A 149 -8.02 0.98 -13.84
C ARG A 149 -8.64 2.34 -13.59
N LEU A 150 -8.08 3.35 -14.22
CA LEU A 150 -8.48 4.74 -14.01
C LEU A 150 -9.56 5.18 -15.00
N ARG A 151 -9.70 4.46 -16.10
CA ARG A 151 -10.75 4.70 -17.07
C ARG A 151 -11.77 3.59 -17.02
N GLN A 152 -13.03 3.97 -16.93
CA GLN A 152 -14.10 3.00 -17.05
C GLN A 152 -14.23 2.60 -18.51
N PRO A 153 -14.41 1.32 -18.81
CA PRO A 153 -14.75 0.91 -20.16
C PRO A 153 -16.06 1.57 -20.57
N VAL A 154 -16.02 2.18 -21.74
CA VAL A 154 -17.19 2.83 -22.30
C VAL A 154 -18.18 1.78 -22.77
#